data_39978154baf08aa36228fd7d021accee
#
_entry.id   39978154baf08aa36228fd7d021accee
#
_cell.length_a   1.000
_cell.length_b   1.000
_cell.length_c   1.000
_cell.angle_alpha   90.00
_cell.angle_beta   90.00
_cell.angle_gamma   90.00
#
_symmetry.space_group_name_H-M   'P 1'
#
loop_
_entity.id
_entity.type
_entity.pdbx_description
1 polymer ?
#
loop_
_entity_poly.entity_id
_entity_poly.type
_entity_poly.pdbx_seq_one_letter_code
_entity_poly.pdbx_strand_id
1 'polypeptide(L)'
;MRITGQVRELKENEIFVFGSNLSGRHGKGAAKQAMRWGAKYGQASGLQGRTYGIPTVNATITGKLTIHMINAYVQEFIKFAKEHPELHFLVTAVGCGLAGWTAAEIAPLFLEATVMKNVSLPREFWKEYTK
;
A
#
# COMPACT_ATOMS: atom_id res chain seq x y z
N MET A 1 -16.59 8.56 -1.20
CA MET A 1 -15.80 7.36 -0.78
C MET A 1 -15.12 6.77 -2.01
N ARG A 2 -13.82 6.89 -2.09
CA ARG A 2 -13.05 6.36 -3.22
C ARG A 2 -12.56 4.96 -2.85
N ILE A 3 -13.13 3.93 -3.50
CA ILE A 3 -12.85 2.53 -3.17
C ILE A 3 -11.89 1.93 -4.20
N THR A 4 -10.80 1.33 -3.72
CA THR A 4 -9.95 0.49 -4.55
C THR A 4 -10.64 -0.86 -4.71
N GLY A 5 -11.08 -1.16 -5.92
CA GLY A 5 -11.62 -2.46 -6.23
C GLY A 5 -10.51 -3.44 -6.61
N GLN A 6 -10.88 -4.53 -7.30
CA GLN A 6 -9.90 -5.46 -7.82
C GLN A 6 -9.14 -4.79 -8.98
N VAL A 7 -7.84 -4.63 -8.83
CA VAL A 7 -7.01 -3.93 -9.81
C VAL A 7 -6.46 -4.94 -10.82
N ARG A 8 -6.90 -4.85 -12.08
CA ARG A 8 -6.44 -5.72 -13.17
C ARG A 8 -5.56 -4.98 -14.15
N GLU A 9 -5.77 -3.69 -14.30
CA GLU A 9 -4.99 -2.79 -15.15
C GLU A 9 -4.95 -1.42 -14.48
N LEU A 10 -4.01 -0.59 -14.91
CA LEU A 10 -3.85 0.77 -14.41
C LEU A 10 -4.12 1.77 -15.52
N LYS A 11 -4.86 2.83 -15.21
CA LYS A 11 -4.97 4.00 -16.06
C LYS A 11 -3.64 4.74 -16.04
N GLU A 12 -3.43 5.65 -16.98
CA GLU A 12 -2.15 6.33 -17.18
C GLU A 12 -1.58 6.97 -15.91
N ASN A 13 -2.44 7.58 -15.09
CA ASN A 13 -2.00 8.27 -13.88
C ASN A 13 -2.14 7.44 -12.59
N GLU A 14 -2.53 6.18 -12.70
CA GLU A 14 -2.76 5.34 -11.51
C GLU A 14 -1.49 4.65 -11.04
N ILE A 15 -1.33 4.61 -9.72
CA ILE A 15 -0.22 3.97 -9.02
C ILE A 15 -0.77 2.88 -8.12
N PHE A 16 -0.28 1.67 -8.29
CA PHE A 16 -0.68 0.50 -7.48
C PHE A 16 0.12 0.48 -6.18
N VAL A 17 -0.55 0.62 -5.03
CA VAL A 17 0.11 0.65 -3.72
C VAL A 17 -0.02 -0.72 -3.07
N PHE A 18 1.11 -1.33 -2.74
CA PHE A 18 1.15 -2.71 -2.28
C PHE A 18 2.00 -2.88 -1.02
N GLY A 19 1.67 -3.91 -0.22
CA GLY A 19 2.48 -4.31 0.92
C GLY A 19 3.71 -5.07 0.46
N SER A 20 4.89 -4.67 0.95
CA SER A 20 6.16 -5.29 0.58
C SER A 20 6.88 -5.81 1.83
N ASN A 21 8.12 -6.28 1.66
CA ASN A 21 9.02 -6.65 2.75
C ASN A 21 10.30 -5.84 2.64
N LEU A 22 11.06 -5.78 3.72
CA LEU A 22 12.26 -4.93 3.79
C LEU A 22 13.38 -5.36 2.83
N SER A 23 13.35 -6.60 2.32
CA SER A 23 14.33 -7.04 1.32
C SER A 23 13.89 -6.70 -0.11
N GLY A 24 12.65 -6.28 -0.29
CA GLY A 24 12.13 -5.98 -1.63
C GLY A 24 11.89 -7.21 -2.49
N ARG A 25 11.68 -8.37 -1.87
CA ARG A 25 11.38 -9.61 -2.60
C ARG A 25 9.90 -9.63 -2.94
N HIS A 26 9.57 -9.35 -4.21
CA HIS A 26 8.19 -9.26 -4.67
C HIS A 26 7.74 -10.61 -5.27
N GLY A 27 7.70 -11.65 -4.42
CA GLY A 27 7.49 -13.02 -4.87
C GLY A 27 6.06 -13.54 -4.79
N LYS A 28 5.17 -12.89 -4.04
CA LYS A 28 3.81 -13.39 -3.79
C LYS A 28 2.80 -12.26 -3.67
N GLY A 29 1.52 -12.59 -3.90
CA GLY A 29 0.40 -11.71 -3.65
C GLY A 29 0.47 -10.39 -4.43
N ALA A 30 0.08 -9.30 -3.77
CA ALA A 30 0.06 -7.97 -4.40
C ALA A 30 1.45 -7.52 -4.85
N ALA A 31 2.51 -7.89 -4.13
CA ALA A 31 3.87 -7.55 -4.50
C ALA A 31 4.27 -8.21 -5.84
N LYS A 32 3.89 -9.47 -6.03
CA LYS A 32 4.12 -10.15 -7.31
C LYS A 32 3.32 -9.50 -8.43
N GLN A 33 2.07 -9.15 -8.16
CA GLN A 33 1.23 -8.45 -9.13
C GLN A 33 1.85 -7.10 -9.52
N ALA A 34 2.42 -6.39 -8.56
CA ALA A 34 3.05 -5.09 -8.78
C ALA A 34 4.22 -5.17 -9.78
N MET A 35 4.89 -6.33 -9.86
CA MET A 35 5.96 -6.53 -10.83
C MET A 35 5.51 -6.27 -12.27
N ARG A 36 4.22 -6.50 -12.56
CA ARG A 36 3.64 -6.26 -13.89
C ARG A 36 3.67 -4.78 -14.26
N TRP A 37 3.70 -3.89 -13.26
CA TRP A 37 3.64 -2.45 -13.47
C TRP A 37 4.92 -1.74 -13.04
N GLY A 38 6.01 -2.47 -12.93
CA GLY A 38 7.33 -1.89 -12.74
C GLY A 38 7.88 -1.90 -11.32
N ALA A 39 7.28 -2.65 -10.40
CA ALA A 39 7.88 -2.86 -9.09
C ALA A 39 9.27 -3.49 -9.27
N LYS A 40 10.24 -2.99 -8.51
CA LYS A 40 11.63 -3.41 -8.66
C LYS A 40 12.02 -4.40 -7.58
N TYR A 41 12.46 -5.58 -8.01
CA TYR A 41 12.97 -6.56 -7.09
C TYR A 41 14.19 -5.97 -6.37
N GLY A 42 14.18 -6.02 -5.05
CA GLY A 42 15.23 -5.42 -4.22
C GLY A 42 14.88 -4.05 -3.67
N GLN A 43 13.81 -3.41 -4.15
CA GLN A 43 13.34 -2.13 -3.61
C GLN A 43 12.09 -2.36 -2.73
N ALA A 44 12.24 -2.10 -1.43
CA ALA A 44 11.18 -2.35 -0.45
C ALA A 44 10.13 -1.25 -0.43
N SER A 45 10.53 0.02 -0.41
CA SER A 45 9.61 1.14 -0.19
C SER A 45 9.68 2.16 -1.32
N GLY A 46 8.61 2.95 -1.43
CA GLY A 46 8.56 4.10 -2.31
C GLY A 46 8.11 3.78 -3.72
N LEU A 47 8.15 4.82 -4.56
CA LEU A 47 7.72 4.72 -5.95
C LEU A 47 8.70 3.88 -6.76
N GLN A 48 8.14 2.92 -7.50
CA GLN A 48 8.91 2.01 -8.35
C GLN A 48 8.05 1.66 -9.56
N GLY A 49 8.39 2.25 -10.70
CA GLY A 49 7.53 2.17 -11.88
C GLY A 49 6.18 2.83 -11.60
N ARG A 50 5.11 2.13 -11.89
CA ARG A 50 3.73 2.59 -11.64
C ARG A 50 3.18 1.95 -10.37
N THR A 51 4.06 1.69 -9.39
CA THR A 51 3.69 1.09 -8.11
C THR A 51 4.37 1.84 -6.97
N TYR A 52 3.87 1.63 -5.76
CA TYR A 52 4.44 2.21 -4.54
C TYR A 52 4.45 1.14 -3.45
N GLY A 53 5.63 0.82 -2.91
CA GLY A 53 5.78 -0.22 -1.90
C GLY A 53 5.70 0.33 -0.48
N ILE A 54 4.93 -0.34 0.37
CA ILE A 54 4.86 -0.07 1.81
C ILE A 54 5.30 -1.33 2.55
N PRO A 55 6.51 -1.34 3.14
CA PRO A 55 6.99 -2.53 3.86
C PRO A 55 6.10 -2.87 5.05
N THR A 56 5.75 -4.14 5.16
CA THR A 56 4.93 -4.67 6.26
C THR A 56 5.53 -5.93 6.89
N VAL A 57 6.57 -6.50 6.26
CA VAL A 57 7.25 -7.72 6.69
C VAL A 57 8.76 -7.46 6.75
N ASN A 58 9.46 -8.13 7.66
CA ASN A 58 10.90 -7.96 7.83
C ASN A 58 11.71 -8.51 6.63
N ALA A 59 13.01 -8.23 6.61
CA ALA A 59 13.87 -8.58 5.47
C ALA A 59 14.00 -10.07 5.22
N THR A 60 13.89 -10.89 6.26
CA THR A 60 13.99 -12.36 6.14
C THR A 60 12.65 -13.02 5.85
N ILE A 61 11.59 -12.24 5.81
CA ILE A 61 10.20 -12.70 5.56
C ILE A 61 9.78 -13.76 6.61
N THR A 62 10.23 -13.55 7.85
CA THR A 62 9.92 -14.43 8.98
C THR A 62 8.88 -13.85 9.92
N GLY A 63 8.58 -12.55 9.82
CA GLY A 63 7.61 -11.90 10.69
C GLY A 63 7.20 -10.55 10.18
N LYS A 64 6.05 -10.08 10.67
CA LYS A 64 5.51 -8.75 10.32
C LYS A 64 6.30 -7.65 11.05
N LEU A 65 6.36 -6.47 10.44
CA LEU A 65 6.86 -5.28 11.11
C LEU A 65 5.89 -4.85 12.21
N THR A 66 6.37 -4.04 13.15
CA THR A 66 5.48 -3.46 14.16
C THR A 66 4.56 -2.43 13.52
N ILE A 67 3.44 -2.14 14.18
CA ILE A 67 2.53 -1.07 13.73
C ILE A 67 3.25 0.27 13.65
N HIS A 68 4.16 0.55 14.60
CA HIS A 68 4.98 1.77 14.59
C HIS A 68 5.79 1.91 13.31
N MET A 69 6.45 0.84 12.90
CA MET A 69 7.27 0.84 11.69
C MET A 69 6.41 1.01 10.44
N ILE A 70 5.31 0.27 10.38
CA ILE A 70 4.39 0.37 9.24
C ILE A 70 3.82 1.78 9.15
N ASN A 71 3.45 2.37 10.30
CA ASN A 71 2.91 3.72 10.31
C ASN A 71 3.90 4.74 9.75
N ALA A 72 5.19 4.61 10.07
CA ALA A 72 6.21 5.49 9.51
C ALA A 72 6.21 5.45 7.98
N TYR A 73 6.14 4.25 7.40
CA TYR A 73 6.08 4.08 5.95
C TYR A 73 4.76 4.59 5.36
N VAL A 74 3.65 4.42 6.08
CA VAL A 74 2.35 4.94 5.64
C VAL A 74 2.37 6.47 5.63
N GLN A 75 2.97 7.10 6.64
CA GLN A 75 3.07 8.56 6.67
C GLN A 75 3.96 9.10 5.55
N GLU A 76 5.03 8.40 5.20
CA GLU A 76 5.85 8.74 4.03
C GLU A 76 5.01 8.66 2.74
N PHE A 77 4.19 7.62 2.62
CA PHE A 77 3.29 7.47 1.48
C PHE A 77 2.30 8.64 1.40
N ILE A 78 1.66 8.98 2.52
CA ILE A 78 0.67 10.06 2.55
C ILE A 78 1.32 11.39 2.14
N LYS A 79 2.53 11.66 2.63
CA LYS A 79 3.29 12.84 2.24
C LYS A 79 3.57 12.84 0.74
N PHE A 80 4.02 11.70 0.21
CA PHE A 80 4.29 11.56 -1.21
C PHE A 80 3.04 11.82 -2.05
N ALA A 81 1.90 11.25 -1.63
CA ALA A 81 0.64 11.44 -2.34
C ALA A 81 0.18 12.90 -2.35
N LYS A 82 0.39 13.62 -1.25
CA LYS A 82 0.09 15.06 -1.17
C LYS A 82 0.93 15.87 -2.14
N GLU A 83 2.17 15.46 -2.36
CA GLU A 83 3.10 16.14 -3.25
C GLU A 83 2.88 15.80 -4.73
N HIS A 84 2.02 14.80 -5.02
CA HIS A 84 1.76 14.33 -6.37
C HIS A 84 0.27 14.27 -6.67
N PRO A 85 -0.42 15.44 -6.67
CA PRO A 85 -1.86 15.46 -6.94
C PRO A 85 -2.22 15.03 -8.36
N GLU A 86 -1.25 15.01 -9.27
CA GLU A 86 -1.44 14.54 -10.64
C GLU A 86 -1.57 13.01 -10.74
N LEU A 87 -1.14 12.28 -9.70
CA LEU A 87 -1.23 10.82 -9.64
C LEU A 87 -2.42 10.40 -8.79
N HIS A 88 -3.00 9.24 -9.10
CA HIS A 88 -4.05 8.64 -8.30
C HIS A 88 -3.57 7.29 -7.74
N PHE A 89 -3.60 7.15 -6.43
CA PHE A 89 -3.03 6.00 -5.72
C PHE A 89 -4.13 5.00 -5.36
N LEU A 90 -4.00 3.77 -5.87
CA LEU A 90 -4.92 2.68 -5.58
C LEU A 90 -4.32 1.84 -4.45
N VAL A 91 -4.74 2.12 -3.22
CA VAL A 91 -4.22 1.42 -2.04
C VAL A 91 -4.90 0.08 -1.90
N THR A 92 -4.11 -0.99 -1.83
CA THR A 92 -4.59 -2.34 -1.52
C THR A 92 -4.58 -2.53 0.00
N ALA A 93 -5.10 -3.68 0.48
CA ALA A 93 -5.14 -3.99 1.91
C ALA A 93 -3.75 -4.37 2.43
N VAL A 94 -2.83 -3.40 2.43
CA VAL A 94 -1.45 -3.60 2.83
C VAL A 94 -1.37 -4.15 4.25
N GLY A 95 -0.50 -5.13 4.48
CA GLY A 95 -0.31 -5.76 5.79
C GLY A 95 -1.37 -6.78 6.16
N CYS A 96 -2.46 -6.90 5.39
CA CYS A 96 -3.59 -7.76 5.75
C CYS A 96 -3.55 -9.14 5.08
N GLY A 97 -2.52 -9.41 4.28
CA GLY A 97 -2.31 -10.72 3.66
C GLY A 97 -1.26 -11.52 4.42
N LEU A 98 -0.11 -11.74 3.76
CA LEU A 98 0.98 -12.53 4.33
C LEU A 98 1.51 -11.99 5.65
N ALA A 99 1.48 -10.68 5.86
CA ALA A 99 1.94 -10.07 7.12
C ALA A 99 1.03 -10.41 8.31
N GLY A 100 -0.23 -10.70 8.06
CA GLY A 100 -1.14 -11.17 9.11
C GLY A 100 -1.77 -10.10 10.00
N TRP A 101 -1.68 -8.83 9.61
CA TRP A 101 -2.43 -7.77 10.30
C TRP A 101 -3.88 -7.77 9.83
N THR A 102 -4.78 -7.20 10.64
CA THR A 102 -6.20 -7.05 10.29
C THR A 102 -6.48 -5.66 9.72
N ALA A 103 -7.59 -5.52 9.01
CA ALA A 103 -8.03 -4.21 8.54
C ALA A 103 -8.28 -3.26 9.72
N ALA A 104 -8.81 -3.76 10.83
CA ALA A 104 -9.02 -2.95 12.03
C ALA A 104 -7.73 -2.34 12.57
N GLU A 105 -6.60 -3.06 12.39
CA GLU A 105 -5.29 -2.60 12.87
C GLU A 105 -4.59 -1.67 11.89
N ILE A 106 -4.77 -1.86 10.60
CA ILE A 106 -4.07 -1.09 9.57
C ILE A 106 -4.86 0.14 9.10
N ALA A 107 -6.19 0.01 8.96
CA ALA A 107 -7.02 1.11 8.45
C ALA A 107 -6.81 2.44 9.18
N PRO A 108 -6.67 2.47 10.53
CA PRO A 108 -6.45 3.73 11.23
C PRO A 108 -5.22 4.50 10.77
N LEU A 109 -4.19 3.81 10.26
CA LEU A 109 -2.97 4.45 9.78
C LEU A 109 -3.23 5.28 8.52
N PHE A 110 -4.27 4.95 7.76
CA PHE A 110 -4.65 5.63 6.52
C PHE A 110 -5.79 6.63 6.70
N LEU A 111 -6.16 6.97 7.93
CA LEU A 111 -7.33 7.82 8.18
C LEU A 111 -7.25 9.14 7.42
N GLU A 112 -6.10 9.79 7.39
CA GLU A 112 -5.91 11.05 6.68
C GLU A 112 -6.21 10.91 5.18
N ALA A 113 -5.94 9.75 4.60
CA ALA A 113 -6.17 9.51 3.18
C ALA A 113 -7.65 9.50 2.81
N THR A 114 -8.56 9.35 3.78
CA THR A 114 -10.00 9.34 3.51
C THR A 114 -10.50 10.66 2.92
N VAL A 115 -9.81 11.77 3.18
CA VAL A 115 -10.16 13.09 2.66
C VAL A 115 -9.27 13.54 1.50
N MET A 116 -8.39 12.67 1.02
CA MET A 116 -7.50 12.98 -0.09
C MET A 116 -8.13 12.51 -1.40
N LYS A 117 -8.30 13.44 -2.34
CA LYS A 117 -9.00 13.17 -3.61
C LYS A 117 -8.24 12.20 -4.52
N ASN A 118 -6.93 12.09 -4.34
CA ASN A 118 -6.07 11.27 -5.19
C ASN A 118 -5.66 9.94 -4.56
N VAL A 119 -6.37 9.52 -3.50
CA VAL A 119 -6.11 8.22 -2.86
C VAL A 119 -7.42 7.44 -2.75
N SER A 120 -7.41 6.23 -3.28
CA SER A 120 -8.49 5.26 -3.08
C SER A 120 -8.04 4.22 -2.08
N LEU A 121 -8.94 3.79 -1.21
CA LEU A 121 -8.67 2.81 -0.15
C LEU A 121 -9.53 1.58 -0.36
N PRO A 122 -9.07 0.41 0.07
CA PRO A 122 -9.86 -0.81 -0.09
C PRO A 122 -11.12 -0.77 0.75
N ARG A 123 -12.15 -1.50 0.30
CA ARG A 123 -13.44 -1.53 0.96
C ARG A 123 -13.33 -1.93 2.44
N GLU A 124 -12.47 -2.88 2.76
CA GLU A 124 -12.27 -3.35 4.13
C GLU A 124 -11.74 -2.25 5.05
N PHE A 125 -11.00 -1.26 4.52
CA PHE A 125 -10.56 -0.11 5.32
C PHE A 125 -11.73 0.85 5.56
N TRP A 126 -12.53 1.15 4.52
CA TRP A 126 -13.68 2.03 4.66
C TRP A 126 -14.67 1.53 5.71
N LYS A 127 -14.86 0.21 5.80
CA LYS A 127 -15.75 -0.39 6.81
C LYS A 127 -15.28 -0.06 8.22
N GLU A 128 -13.98 0.06 8.45
CA GLU A 128 -13.45 0.37 9.77
C GLU A 128 -13.73 1.82 10.18
N TYR A 129 -13.79 2.74 9.22
CA TYR A 129 -14.06 4.17 9.50
C TYR A 129 -15.52 4.45 9.77
N THR A 130 -16.41 3.55 9.44
CA THR A 130 -17.86 3.73 9.58
C THR A 130 -18.46 2.93 10.71
N LYS A 131 -17.65 2.31 11.51
CA LYS A 131 -18.12 1.54 12.68
C LYS A 131 -18.52 2.47 13.83
#